data_2b1134d8805f1b953822bb27793a83d1
#
_entry.id   2b1134d8805f1b953822bb27793a83d1
#
_cell.length_a   1.000
_cell.length_b   1.000
_cell.length_c   1.000
_cell.angle_alpha   90.00
_cell.angle_beta   90.00
_cell.angle_gamma   90.00
#
_symmetry.space_group_name_H-M   'P 1'
#
loop_
_entity.id
_entity.type
_entity.pdbx_description
1 polymer ?
#
loop_
_entity_poly.entity_id
_entity_poly.type
_entity_poly.pdbx_seq_one_letter_code
_entity_poly.pdbx_strand_id
1 'polypeptide(L)'
;MTTNGDDEGPTMGDVTSAAEQWSHPAEDVLANWPYPPEGGWTADDLDRLPLDGPNGEPDFFKRVELIDGALVFMSPQKRFHARVQHGLHVRLNEQAPPELRTVSQMDMRLDREWRPCPDLAVIDTEADDDNLTFYPPEVIHLVVEIVSPESEHRDRVVKPPKYAKCGIPNFWRIENNENKPVIYVFELDPATSAYGLTGIHHGRLKVELPFPIDIDLADLPF
;
A
#
# COMPACT_ATOMS: atom_id res chain seq x y z
N MET A 1 36.09 41.20 39.99
CA MET A 1 34.61 41.19 39.89
C MET A 1 34.26 40.51 38.58
N THR A 2 33.94 39.28 38.69
CA THR A 2 33.63 38.34 37.58
C THR A 2 32.13 38.19 37.55
N THR A 3 31.51 38.46 36.41
CA THR A 3 30.12 38.09 36.16
C THR A 3 30.08 36.99 35.11
N ASN A 4 29.66 35.81 35.53
CA ASN A 4 29.32 34.71 34.67
C ASN A 4 28.00 35.06 33.97
N GLY A 5 28.00 34.92 32.62
CA GLY A 5 26.79 34.90 31.83
C GLY A 5 26.46 33.47 31.52
N ASP A 6 25.34 32.98 32.05
CA ASP A 6 24.80 31.65 31.70
C ASP A 6 24.18 31.73 30.31
N ASP A 7 24.77 31.01 29.37
CA ASP A 7 24.26 30.78 28.02
C ASP A 7 23.27 29.60 28.08
N GLU A 8 21.99 29.87 28.29
CA GLU A 8 20.95 28.88 28.11
C GLU A 8 20.67 28.70 26.60
N GLY A 9 21.19 27.61 26.05
CA GLY A 9 20.85 27.15 24.71
C GLY A 9 19.34 26.85 24.59
N PRO A 10 18.77 26.93 23.36
CA PRO A 10 17.34 26.72 23.16
C PRO A 10 16.93 25.31 23.55
N THR A 11 15.95 25.23 24.44
CA THR A 11 15.28 24.00 24.82
C THR A 11 14.66 23.35 23.59
N MET A 12 15.00 22.10 23.35
CA MET A 12 14.40 21.23 22.35
C MET A 12 12.89 21.20 22.57
N GLY A 13 12.13 21.87 21.71
CA GLY A 13 10.67 21.83 21.71
C GLY A 13 10.23 20.38 21.47
N ASP A 14 9.28 19.96 22.30
CA ASP A 14 8.58 18.68 22.17
C ASP A 14 8.08 18.51 20.72
N VAL A 15 8.68 17.59 19.97
CA VAL A 15 8.13 17.08 18.72
C VAL A 15 7.01 16.13 19.11
N THR A 16 5.85 16.69 19.42
CA THR A 16 4.62 15.90 19.47
C THR A 16 4.46 15.22 18.11
N SER A 17 4.51 13.90 18.12
CA SER A 17 4.38 13.07 16.94
C SER A 17 3.14 13.46 16.13
N ALA A 18 3.28 13.64 14.82
CA ALA A 18 2.17 13.95 13.92
C ALA A 18 1.02 12.91 14.02
N ALA A 19 1.30 11.72 14.55
CA ALA A 19 0.33 10.68 14.83
C ALA A 19 -0.74 11.06 15.87
N GLU A 20 -0.41 11.92 16.85
CA GLU A 20 -1.36 12.34 17.90
C GLU A 20 -2.40 13.37 17.39
N GLN A 21 -2.19 13.98 16.20
CA GLN A 21 -3.10 15.00 15.68
C GLN A 21 -4.31 14.46 14.91
N TRP A 22 -4.36 13.14 14.65
CA TRP A 22 -5.33 12.55 13.71
C TRP A 22 -6.21 11.46 14.31
N SER A 23 -6.02 11.07 15.58
CA SER A 23 -6.85 10.06 16.23
C SER A 23 -8.20 10.64 16.65
N HIS A 24 -9.30 9.93 16.31
CA HIS A 24 -10.58 10.17 16.95
C HIS A 24 -10.49 9.83 18.46
N PRO A 25 -11.27 10.50 19.32
CA PRO A 25 -11.38 10.06 20.71
C PRO A 25 -11.77 8.57 20.76
N ALA A 26 -11.44 7.89 21.88
CA ALA A 26 -11.60 6.44 22.07
C ALA A 26 -13.07 5.99 22.09
N GLU A 27 -13.91 6.55 21.22
CA GLU A 27 -15.29 6.14 21.01
C GLU A 27 -15.34 4.88 20.11
N ASP A 28 -16.41 4.10 20.27
CA ASP A 28 -16.68 2.95 19.39
C ASP A 28 -16.82 3.42 17.95
N VAL A 29 -15.86 3.06 17.10
CA VAL A 29 -15.83 3.46 15.67
C VAL A 29 -17.06 2.97 14.90
N LEU A 30 -17.80 1.97 15.42
CA LEU A 30 -19.01 1.42 14.84
C LEU A 30 -20.30 1.97 15.47
N ALA A 31 -20.21 2.94 16.39
CA ALA A 31 -21.39 3.47 17.10
C ALA A 31 -22.51 3.93 16.15
N ASN A 32 -22.16 4.42 14.97
CA ASN A 32 -23.09 4.90 13.95
C ASN A 32 -23.15 4.01 12.69
N TRP A 33 -22.65 2.78 12.77
CA TRP A 33 -22.66 1.88 11.60
C TRP A 33 -24.05 1.79 10.94
N PRO A 34 -24.16 1.84 9.60
CA PRO A 34 -23.09 1.83 8.58
C PRO A 34 -22.51 3.22 8.22
N TYR A 35 -22.85 4.24 8.94
CA TYR A 35 -22.35 5.60 8.67
C TYR A 35 -20.96 5.81 9.27
N PRO A 36 -20.10 6.61 8.60
CA PRO A 36 -18.79 6.94 9.15
C PRO A 36 -18.90 7.77 10.44
N PRO A 37 -17.85 7.80 11.26
CA PRO A 37 -17.70 8.79 12.32
C PRO A 37 -17.84 10.23 11.79
N GLU A 38 -18.06 11.20 12.68
CA GLU A 38 -18.03 12.61 12.31
C GLU A 38 -16.66 12.98 11.72
N GLY A 39 -16.63 13.48 10.47
CA GLY A 39 -15.41 13.77 9.71
C GLY A 39 -14.90 12.63 8.83
N GLY A 40 -15.64 11.53 8.68
CA GLY A 40 -15.30 10.38 7.82
C GLY A 40 -14.42 9.35 8.51
N TRP A 41 -14.20 8.21 7.84
CA TRP A 41 -13.26 7.18 8.29
C TRP A 41 -11.82 7.64 8.13
N THR A 42 -10.95 7.22 9.05
CA THR A 42 -9.52 7.50 9.01
C THR A 42 -8.69 6.23 9.03
N ALA A 43 -7.41 6.33 8.66
CA ALA A 43 -6.48 5.22 8.68
C ALA A 43 -6.31 4.61 10.10
N ASP A 44 -6.43 5.44 11.14
CA ASP A 44 -6.37 4.98 12.54
C ASP A 44 -7.63 4.19 12.94
N ASP A 45 -8.76 4.44 12.29
CA ASP A 45 -10.00 3.70 12.59
C ASP A 45 -9.91 2.25 12.11
N LEU A 46 -9.12 1.96 11.05
CA LEU A 46 -8.94 0.59 10.58
C LEU A 46 -8.27 -0.31 11.63
N ASP A 47 -7.31 0.21 12.41
CA ASP A 47 -6.66 -0.55 13.49
C ASP A 47 -7.60 -0.79 14.68
N ARG A 48 -8.72 -0.09 14.75
CA ARG A 48 -9.74 -0.17 15.79
C ARG A 48 -10.99 -0.94 15.36
N LEU A 49 -11.13 -1.25 14.04
CA LEU A 49 -12.23 -2.06 13.55
C LEU A 49 -12.12 -3.49 14.13
N PRO A 50 -13.21 -4.08 14.64
CA PRO A 50 -13.22 -5.48 15.01
C PRO A 50 -13.08 -6.35 13.75
N LEU A 51 -12.68 -7.61 13.91
CA LEU A 51 -12.68 -8.55 12.77
C LEU A 51 -14.10 -8.85 12.29
N ASP A 52 -15.01 -9.04 13.23
CA ASP A 52 -16.40 -9.40 12.96
C ASP A 52 -17.27 -8.17 12.75
N GLY A 53 -18.30 -8.33 11.95
CA GLY A 53 -19.29 -7.28 11.68
C GLY A 53 -20.20 -6.99 12.89
N PRO A 54 -20.87 -5.84 12.90
CA PRO A 54 -21.68 -5.37 14.03
C PRO A 54 -22.91 -6.25 14.32
N ASN A 55 -23.32 -7.11 13.38
CA ASN A 55 -24.40 -8.09 13.60
C ASN A 55 -23.85 -9.52 13.80
N GLY A 56 -22.55 -9.68 14.04
CA GLY A 56 -21.89 -10.97 14.23
C GLY A 56 -21.50 -11.67 12.93
N GLU A 57 -21.37 -10.95 11.83
CA GLU A 57 -20.83 -11.50 10.59
C GLU A 57 -19.33 -11.80 10.74
N PRO A 58 -18.89 -13.07 10.60
CA PRO A 58 -17.51 -13.42 10.83
C PRO A 58 -16.57 -12.82 9.78
N ASP A 59 -15.40 -12.38 10.20
CA ASP A 59 -14.34 -11.83 9.34
C ASP A 59 -14.79 -10.66 8.42
N PHE A 60 -15.84 -9.92 8.80
CA PHE A 60 -16.47 -8.90 7.95
C PHE A 60 -15.51 -7.76 7.59
N PHE A 61 -14.70 -7.29 8.53
CA PHE A 61 -13.74 -6.20 8.32
C PHE A 61 -12.34 -6.69 7.96
N LYS A 62 -12.13 -8.00 7.79
CA LYS A 62 -10.81 -8.57 7.54
C LYS A 62 -10.16 -8.09 6.24
N ARG A 63 -10.96 -7.71 5.24
CA ARG A 63 -10.50 -7.30 3.92
C ARG A 63 -11.18 -5.99 3.53
N VAL A 64 -10.70 -4.91 4.13
CA VAL A 64 -11.22 -3.57 3.89
C VAL A 64 -10.07 -2.62 3.59
N GLU A 65 -10.26 -1.76 2.60
CA GLU A 65 -9.38 -0.64 2.29
C GLU A 65 -10.04 0.67 2.70
N LEU A 66 -9.25 1.69 2.99
CA LEU A 66 -9.73 3.06 3.13
C LEU A 66 -9.34 3.86 1.89
N ILE A 67 -10.34 4.34 1.17
CA ILE A 67 -10.18 5.11 -0.06
C ILE A 67 -11.02 6.40 0.03
N ASP A 68 -10.37 7.56 0.03
CA ASP A 68 -11.02 8.87 0.19
C ASP A 68 -11.99 8.92 1.40
N GLY A 69 -11.57 8.39 2.55
CA GLY A 69 -12.37 8.36 3.78
C GLY A 69 -13.56 7.39 3.76
N ALA A 70 -13.66 6.51 2.74
CA ALA A 70 -14.70 5.48 2.64
C ALA A 70 -14.10 4.08 2.82
N LEU A 71 -14.79 3.22 3.58
CA LEU A 71 -14.43 1.80 3.68
C LEU A 71 -14.85 1.07 2.39
N VAL A 72 -13.89 0.41 1.75
CA VAL A 72 -14.07 -0.39 0.54
C VAL A 72 -13.84 -1.85 0.86
N PHE A 73 -14.89 -2.65 0.79
CA PHE A 73 -14.81 -4.09 1.03
C PHE A 73 -14.30 -4.81 -0.21
N MET A 74 -13.28 -5.65 -0.02
CA MET A 74 -12.65 -6.38 -1.11
C MET A 74 -13.40 -7.68 -1.39
N SER A 75 -13.73 -7.92 -2.66
CA SER A 75 -14.36 -9.17 -3.11
C SER A 75 -13.39 -10.35 -3.10
N PRO A 76 -13.88 -11.60 -2.98
CA PRO A 76 -13.06 -12.78 -3.14
C PRO A 76 -12.38 -12.82 -4.51
N GLN A 77 -11.07 -13.09 -4.52
CA GLN A 77 -10.25 -13.05 -5.71
C GLN A 77 -10.41 -14.32 -6.57
N LYS A 78 -10.36 -14.16 -7.90
CA LYS A 78 -10.37 -15.29 -8.85
C LYS A 78 -9.03 -16.04 -8.82
N ARG A 79 -9.06 -17.32 -9.24
CA ARG A 79 -7.85 -18.15 -9.34
C ARG A 79 -6.72 -17.52 -10.16
N PHE A 80 -7.03 -16.81 -11.26
CA PHE A 80 -6.03 -16.07 -12.04
C PHE A 80 -5.26 -15.10 -11.16
N HIS A 81 -5.98 -14.28 -10.39
CA HIS A 81 -5.40 -13.28 -9.51
C HIS A 81 -4.47 -13.94 -8.47
N ALA A 82 -4.97 -14.94 -7.72
CA ALA A 82 -4.17 -15.63 -6.70
C ALA A 82 -2.91 -16.29 -7.29
N ARG A 83 -3.00 -16.89 -8.49
CA ARG A 83 -1.86 -17.48 -9.17
C ARG A 83 -0.81 -16.44 -9.54
N VAL A 84 -1.22 -15.34 -10.15
CA VAL A 84 -0.30 -14.28 -10.58
C VAL A 84 0.35 -13.61 -9.37
N GLN A 85 -0.44 -13.31 -8.33
CA GLN A 85 0.06 -12.74 -7.09
C GLN A 85 1.11 -13.64 -6.42
N HIS A 86 0.77 -14.91 -6.19
CA HIS A 86 1.71 -15.86 -5.58
C HIS A 86 2.97 -16.04 -6.42
N GLY A 87 2.80 -16.26 -7.74
CA GLY A 87 3.93 -16.50 -8.62
C GLY A 87 4.89 -15.31 -8.70
N LEU A 88 4.37 -14.10 -8.80
CA LEU A 88 5.20 -12.89 -8.78
C LEU A 88 5.85 -12.66 -7.42
N HIS A 89 5.13 -12.90 -6.31
CA HIS A 89 5.71 -12.80 -4.98
C HIS A 89 6.95 -13.68 -4.83
N VAL A 90 6.88 -14.93 -5.27
CA VAL A 90 8.01 -15.87 -5.22
C VAL A 90 9.16 -15.39 -6.12
N ARG A 91 8.87 -15.09 -7.40
CA ARG A 91 9.91 -14.70 -8.37
C ARG A 91 10.59 -13.38 -8.05
N LEU A 92 9.86 -12.42 -7.49
CA LEU A 92 10.46 -11.16 -7.05
C LEU A 92 11.38 -11.37 -5.86
N ASN A 93 10.98 -12.16 -4.86
CA ASN A 93 11.84 -12.46 -3.71
C ASN A 93 13.08 -13.29 -4.07
N GLU A 94 12.99 -14.18 -5.10
CA GLU A 94 14.17 -14.91 -5.60
C GLU A 94 15.23 -14.00 -6.24
N GLN A 95 14.82 -12.85 -6.77
CA GLN A 95 15.71 -11.92 -7.50
C GLN A 95 16.00 -10.63 -6.70
N ALA A 96 15.27 -10.38 -5.63
CA ALA A 96 15.47 -9.20 -4.80
C ALA A 96 16.83 -9.20 -4.12
N PRO A 97 17.54 -8.06 -4.06
CA PRO A 97 18.72 -7.92 -3.24
C PRO A 97 18.35 -8.00 -1.74
N PRO A 98 19.33 -8.26 -0.84
CA PRO A 98 19.04 -8.46 0.59
C PRO A 98 18.36 -7.28 1.28
N GLU A 99 18.51 -6.07 0.75
CA GLU A 99 17.93 -4.83 1.27
C GLU A 99 16.44 -4.69 0.95
N LEU A 100 15.92 -5.46 -0.03
CA LEU A 100 14.56 -5.36 -0.49
C LEU A 100 13.80 -6.68 -0.30
N ARG A 101 12.52 -6.56 -0.02
CA ARG A 101 11.61 -7.70 0.16
C ARG A 101 10.27 -7.44 -0.51
N THR A 102 9.70 -8.46 -1.12
CA THR A 102 8.31 -8.43 -1.60
C THR A 102 7.37 -8.92 -0.51
N VAL A 103 6.36 -8.13 -0.21
CA VAL A 103 5.25 -8.46 0.69
C VAL A 103 3.94 -8.53 -0.08
N SER A 104 2.94 -9.23 0.45
CA SER A 104 1.63 -9.39 -0.19
C SER A 104 0.50 -9.03 0.76
N GLN A 105 -0.50 -8.32 0.24
CA GLN A 105 -1.73 -7.97 0.96
C GLN A 105 -1.47 -7.30 2.32
N MET A 106 -0.51 -6.38 2.34
CA MET A 106 -0.23 -5.50 3.48
C MET A 106 -0.70 -4.10 3.15
N ASP A 107 -1.35 -3.48 4.11
CA ASP A 107 -1.83 -2.12 3.97
C ASP A 107 -0.68 -1.13 3.80
N MET A 108 -0.96 -0.04 3.11
CA MET A 108 -0.08 1.12 3.02
C MET A 108 -0.81 2.35 3.57
N ARG A 109 -0.25 3.00 4.56
CA ARG A 109 -0.82 4.23 5.10
C ARG A 109 -0.26 5.44 4.36
N LEU A 110 -1.00 5.92 3.35
CA LEU A 110 -0.57 7.02 2.49
C LEU A 110 -0.89 8.40 3.07
N ASP A 111 -2.07 8.54 3.67
CA ASP A 111 -2.49 9.72 4.42
C ASP A 111 -3.62 9.36 5.41
N ARG A 112 -4.26 10.38 6.00
CA ARG A 112 -5.34 10.21 6.97
C ARG A 112 -6.53 9.41 6.42
N GLU A 113 -6.86 9.61 5.14
CA GLU A 113 -8.07 9.08 4.49
C GLU A 113 -7.75 8.02 3.43
N TRP A 114 -6.47 7.60 3.36
CA TRP A 114 -5.98 6.65 2.39
C TRP A 114 -5.13 5.56 3.05
N ARG A 115 -5.67 4.36 3.07
CA ARG A 115 -4.98 3.14 3.52
C ARG A 115 -5.40 1.98 2.61
N PRO A 116 -4.87 1.93 1.37
CA PRO A 116 -5.08 0.83 0.44
C PRO A 116 -4.27 -0.40 0.84
N CYS A 117 -4.73 -1.57 0.37
CA CYS A 117 -4.06 -2.85 0.52
C CYS A 117 -3.70 -3.39 -0.88
N PRO A 118 -2.52 -3.08 -1.43
CA PRO A 118 -2.14 -3.57 -2.74
C PRO A 118 -1.90 -5.07 -2.76
N ASP A 119 -1.95 -5.67 -3.94
CA ASP A 119 -1.71 -7.09 -4.10
C ASP A 119 -0.28 -7.49 -3.72
N LEU A 120 0.71 -6.69 -4.16
CA LEU A 120 2.11 -6.83 -3.77
C LEU A 120 2.76 -5.46 -3.57
N ALA A 121 3.75 -5.41 -2.70
CA ALA A 121 4.68 -4.29 -2.61
C ALA A 121 6.12 -4.80 -2.45
N VAL A 122 7.09 -4.04 -2.96
CA VAL A 122 8.51 -4.22 -2.65
C VAL A 122 8.89 -3.12 -1.66
N ILE A 123 9.42 -3.52 -0.53
CA ILE A 123 9.75 -2.65 0.60
C ILE A 123 11.20 -2.82 1.03
N ASP A 124 11.71 -1.89 1.84
CA ASP A 124 12.95 -2.06 2.58
C ASP A 124 12.82 -3.24 3.55
N THR A 125 13.77 -4.17 3.53
CA THR A 125 13.78 -5.35 4.42
C THR A 125 13.83 -4.93 5.90
N GLU A 126 14.50 -3.82 6.22
CA GLU A 126 14.59 -3.30 7.59
C GLU A 126 13.26 -2.79 8.15
N ALA A 127 12.31 -2.46 7.25
CA ALA A 127 10.97 -2.01 7.63
C ALA A 127 9.98 -3.18 7.87
N ASP A 128 10.38 -4.41 7.58
CA ASP A 128 9.51 -5.59 7.72
C ASP A 128 9.51 -6.09 9.18
N ASP A 129 8.42 -5.80 9.91
CA ASP A 129 8.20 -6.21 11.30
C ASP A 129 6.85 -6.93 11.41
N ASP A 130 6.87 -8.11 12.04
CA ASP A 130 5.70 -8.99 12.22
C ASP A 130 4.53 -8.34 13.00
N ASN A 131 4.78 -7.22 13.68
CA ASN A 131 3.76 -6.51 14.46
C ASN A 131 3.09 -5.35 13.70
N LEU A 132 3.54 -5.05 12.48
CA LEU A 132 2.97 -3.96 11.69
C LEU A 132 1.64 -4.36 11.04
N THR A 133 0.74 -3.40 10.97
CA THR A 133 -0.52 -3.50 10.22
C THR A 133 -0.47 -2.74 8.90
N PHE A 134 0.54 -1.88 8.70
CA PHE A 134 0.74 -1.11 7.47
C PHE A 134 2.20 -0.70 7.28
N TYR A 135 2.55 -0.32 6.04
CA TYR A 135 3.83 0.33 5.71
C TYR A 135 3.60 1.81 5.33
N PRO A 136 4.49 2.73 5.76
CA PRO A 136 4.49 4.10 5.28
C PRO A 136 5.08 4.16 3.86
N PRO A 137 4.75 5.18 3.03
CA PRO A 137 5.17 5.23 1.63
C PRO A 137 6.69 5.35 1.43
N GLU A 138 7.42 5.88 2.41
CA GLU A 138 8.87 6.12 2.33
C GLU A 138 9.70 4.83 2.21
N VAL A 139 9.17 3.70 2.67
CA VAL A 139 9.86 2.40 2.61
C VAL A 139 9.43 1.54 1.42
N ILE A 140 8.58 2.08 0.53
CA ILE A 140 7.97 1.33 -0.57
C ILE A 140 8.66 1.69 -1.90
N HIS A 141 9.22 0.71 -2.59
CA HIS A 141 9.92 0.85 -3.87
C HIS A 141 9.09 0.50 -5.08
N LEU A 142 8.10 -0.37 -4.92
CA LEU A 142 7.19 -0.80 -5.98
C LEU A 142 5.84 -1.16 -5.38
N VAL A 143 4.77 -0.76 -6.05
CA VAL A 143 3.40 -1.25 -5.80
C VAL A 143 2.91 -2.00 -7.02
N VAL A 144 2.24 -3.13 -6.80
CA VAL A 144 1.64 -3.96 -7.84
C VAL A 144 0.16 -4.15 -7.56
N GLU A 145 -0.68 -3.81 -8.55
CA GLU A 145 -2.12 -4.06 -8.54
C GLU A 145 -2.51 -5.03 -9.66
N ILE A 146 -3.22 -6.10 -9.33
CA ILE A 146 -3.72 -7.09 -10.27
C ILE A 146 -5.20 -6.82 -10.51
N VAL A 147 -5.51 -6.21 -11.63
CA VAL A 147 -6.86 -5.72 -11.94
C VAL A 147 -7.89 -6.84 -11.97
N SER A 148 -8.95 -6.67 -11.20
CA SER A 148 -10.17 -7.46 -11.26
C SER A 148 -11.33 -6.63 -11.85
N PRO A 149 -12.41 -7.25 -12.33
CA PRO A 149 -13.57 -6.50 -12.82
C PRO A 149 -14.18 -5.55 -11.77
N GLU A 150 -14.02 -5.88 -10.49
CA GLU A 150 -14.53 -5.06 -9.38
C GLU A 150 -13.59 -3.89 -9.08
N SER A 151 -12.27 -4.10 -9.12
CA SER A 151 -11.26 -3.09 -8.78
C SER A 151 -10.82 -2.23 -9.97
N GLU A 152 -11.25 -2.54 -11.19
CA GLU A 152 -10.75 -1.97 -12.45
C GLU A 152 -10.62 -0.44 -12.44
N HIS A 153 -11.66 0.27 -12.02
CA HIS A 153 -11.63 1.73 -11.98
C HIS A 153 -10.63 2.24 -10.92
N ARG A 154 -10.60 1.61 -9.76
CA ARG A 154 -9.70 2.01 -8.68
C ARG A 154 -8.24 1.82 -9.08
N ASP A 155 -7.90 0.64 -9.63
CA ASP A 155 -6.52 0.28 -9.94
C ASP A 155 -5.98 0.99 -11.18
N ARG A 156 -6.87 1.42 -12.10
CA ARG A 156 -6.49 2.14 -13.31
C ARG A 156 -6.48 3.66 -13.15
N VAL A 157 -7.38 4.22 -12.33
CA VAL A 157 -7.65 5.66 -12.32
C VAL A 157 -7.45 6.29 -10.96
N VAL A 158 -7.90 5.65 -9.87
CA VAL A 158 -7.98 6.28 -8.54
C VAL A 158 -6.69 6.12 -7.75
N LYS A 159 -6.16 4.89 -7.65
CA LYS A 159 -4.96 4.58 -6.84
C LYS A 159 -3.66 5.14 -7.43
N PRO A 160 -3.36 5.03 -8.76
CA PRO A 160 -2.06 5.45 -9.28
C PRO A 160 -1.68 6.91 -9.01
N PRO A 161 -2.57 7.91 -9.18
CA PRO A 161 -2.24 9.29 -8.83
C PRO A 161 -1.92 9.51 -7.35
N LYS A 162 -2.52 8.71 -6.46
CA LYS A 162 -2.25 8.79 -5.01
C LYS A 162 -0.89 8.19 -4.68
N TYR A 163 -0.54 7.03 -5.25
CA TYR A 163 0.78 6.44 -5.12
C TYR A 163 1.89 7.38 -5.62
N ALA A 164 1.67 7.99 -6.79
CA ALA A 164 2.59 8.96 -7.37
C ALA A 164 2.78 10.20 -6.47
N LYS A 165 1.68 10.74 -5.91
CA LYS A 165 1.72 11.88 -5.00
C LYS A 165 2.49 11.59 -3.71
N CYS A 166 2.45 10.35 -3.23
CA CYS A 166 3.20 9.88 -2.07
C CYS A 166 4.66 9.55 -2.38
N GLY A 167 5.10 9.73 -3.65
CA GLY A 167 6.49 9.55 -4.04
C GLY A 167 6.92 8.10 -4.27
N ILE A 168 5.98 7.13 -4.36
CA ILE A 168 6.30 5.73 -4.63
C ILE A 168 6.90 5.63 -6.03
N PRO A 169 8.17 5.15 -6.18
CA PRO A 169 8.90 5.32 -7.44
C PRO A 169 8.40 4.44 -8.58
N ASN A 170 7.88 3.24 -8.29
CA ASN A 170 7.47 2.29 -9.32
C ASN A 170 6.05 1.78 -9.05
N PHE A 171 5.28 1.62 -10.11
CA PHE A 171 3.94 1.06 -10.07
C PHE A 171 3.74 0.08 -11.22
N TRP A 172 3.26 -1.13 -10.94
CA TRP A 172 2.86 -2.09 -11.95
C TRP A 172 1.37 -2.35 -11.88
N ARG A 173 0.73 -2.33 -13.05
CA ARG A 173 -0.65 -2.75 -13.20
C ARG A 173 -0.70 -4.01 -14.05
N ILE A 174 -1.34 -5.05 -13.53
CA ILE A 174 -1.41 -6.35 -14.18
C ILE A 174 -2.83 -6.63 -14.65
N GLU A 175 -2.98 -6.90 -15.91
CA GLU A 175 -4.24 -7.16 -16.58
C GLU A 175 -4.35 -8.64 -16.98
N ASN A 176 -5.57 -9.16 -16.92
CA ASN A 176 -5.85 -10.49 -17.43
C ASN A 176 -6.21 -10.42 -18.92
N ASN A 177 -5.36 -10.94 -19.79
CA ASN A 177 -5.65 -11.13 -21.21
C ASN A 177 -5.74 -12.64 -21.51
N GLU A 178 -6.96 -13.18 -21.61
CA GLU A 178 -7.22 -14.60 -21.91
C GLU A 178 -6.44 -15.56 -20.97
N ASN A 179 -6.49 -15.31 -19.67
CA ASN A 179 -5.76 -16.02 -18.62
C ASN A 179 -4.22 -15.89 -18.67
N LYS A 180 -3.69 -14.95 -19.44
CA LYS A 180 -2.28 -14.57 -19.46
C LYS A 180 -2.11 -13.20 -18.83
N PRO A 181 -1.13 -13.01 -17.93
CA PRO A 181 -0.85 -11.70 -17.36
C PRO A 181 -0.20 -10.79 -18.42
N VAL A 182 -0.67 -9.56 -18.47
CA VAL A 182 -0.01 -8.45 -19.18
C VAL A 182 0.36 -7.41 -18.14
N ILE A 183 1.64 -7.08 -18.03
CA ILE A 183 2.18 -6.18 -17.04
C ILE A 183 2.47 -4.82 -17.67
N TYR A 184 1.80 -3.79 -17.19
CA TYR A 184 2.05 -2.39 -17.50
C TYR A 184 2.98 -1.83 -16.43
N VAL A 185 4.16 -1.41 -16.83
CA VAL A 185 5.21 -0.86 -15.95
C VAL A 185 5.19 0.65 -16.03
N PHE A 186 5.11 1.29 -14.88
CA PHE A 186 5.11 2.74 -14.75
C PHE A 186 6.22 3.18 -13.80
N GLU A 187 6.87 4.27 -14.15
CA GLU A 187 7.88 4.94 -13.31
C GLU A 187 7.42 6.35 -12.98
N LEU A 188 7.72 6.78 -11.75
CA LEU A 188 7.39 8.12 -11.27
C LEU A 188 8.30 9.14 -11.93
N ASP A 189 7.71 10.13 -12.60
CA ASP A 189 8.42 11.35 -12.97
C ASP A 189 8.38 12.32 -11.78
N PRO A 190 9.51 12.56 -11.11
CA PRO A 190 9.55 13.41 -9.94
C PRO A 190 9.25 14.90 -10.26
N ALA A 191 9.40 15.32 -11.51
CA ALA A 191 9.12 16.69 -11.92
C ALA A 191 7.63 16.98 -12.00
N THR A 192 6.83 15.97 -12.38
CA THR A 192 5.38 16.11 -12.54
C THR A 192 4.59 15.43 -11.41
N SER A 193 5.25 14.63 -10.56
CA SER A 193 4.62 13.75 -9.57
C SER A 193 3.54 12.87 -10.20
N ALA A 194 3.80 12.35 -11.40
CA ALA A 194 2.91 11.49 -12.16
C ALA A 194 3.66 10.27 -12.70
N TYR A 195 2.94 9.17 -12.89
CA TYR A 195 3.51 7.98 -13.50
C TYR A 195 3.55 8.08 -15.03
N GLY A 196 4.74 7.80 -15.60
CA GLY A 196 4.94 7.55 -17.02
C GLY A 196 4.94 6.05 -17.33
N LEU A 197 4.23 5.62 -18.37
CA LEU A 197 4.29 4.24 -18.84
C LEU A 197 5.64 4.00 -19.52
N THR A 198 6.45 3.08 -18.96
CA THR A 198 7.79 2.76 -19.47
C THR A 198 7.87 1.40 -20.18
N GLY A 199 6.88 0.52 -19.95
CA GLY A 199 6.84 -0.77 -20.63
C GLY A 199 5.49 -1.48 -20.55
N ILE A 200 5.23 -2.34 -21.55
CA ILE A 200 4.13 -3.30 -21.57
C ILE A 200 4.73 -4.68 -21.87
N HIS A 201 4.55 -5.61 -20.95
CA HIS A 201 5.20 -6.91 -21.02
C HIS A 201 4.19 -8.04 -21.20
N HIS A 202 4.42 -8.85 -22.24
CA HIS A 202 3.66 -10.06 -22.56
C HIS A 202 4.61 -11.26 -22.53
N GLY A 203 4.26 -12.32 -21.81
CA GLY A 203 5.05 -13.55 -21.76
C GLY A 203 6.35 -13.47 -20.94
N ARG A 204 7.12 -12.39 -21.05
CA ARG A 204 8.35 -12.16 -20.27
C ARG A 204 8.40 -10.74 -19.74
N LEU A 205 8.65 -10.59 -18.47
CA LEU A 205 8.91 -9.32 -17.80
C LEU A 205 10.43 -9.15 -17.67
N LYS A 206 10.97 -8.08 -18.26
CA LYS A 206 12.37 -7.71 -18.08
C LYS A 206 12.47 -6.21 -17.82
N VAL A 207 12.91 -5.83 -16.64
CA VAL A 207 13.03 -4.44 -16.18
C VAL A 207 14.26 -4.27 -15.28
N GLU A 208 14.72 -3.03 -15.12
CA GLU A 208 15.89 -2.70 -14.29
C GLU A 208 15.49 -2.15 -12.90
N LEU A 209 14.26 -1.70 -12.75
CA LEU A 209 13.76 -1.08 -11.51
C LEU A 209 12.59 -1.87 -10.91
N PRO A 210 12.49 -1.92 -9.56
CA PRO A 210 13.38 -1.31 -8.54
C PRO A 210 14.74 -2.01 -8.40
N PHE A 211 14.93 -3.17 -9.01
CA PHE A 211 16.17 -3.94 -9.17
C PHE A 211 16.08 -4.72 -10.49
N PRO A 212 17.17 -5.29 -11.01
CA PRO A 212 17.13 -6.10 -12.23
C PRO A 212 16.21 -7.32 -12.05
N ILE A 213 15.14 -7.39 -12.86
CA ILE A 213 14.11 -8.44 -12.82
C ILE A 213 14.00 -9.06 -14.20
N ASP A 214 14.02 -10.40 -14.27
CA ASP A 214 13.82 -11.16 -15.49
C ASP A 214 12.96 -12.40 -15.20
N ILE A 215 11.65 -12.33 -15.51
CA ILE A 215 10.64 -13.33 -15.16
C ILE A 215 9.92 -13.81 -16.42
N ASP A 216 9.88 -15.13 -16.63
CA ASP A 216 8.98 -15.76 -17.59
C ASP A 216 7.57 -15.83 -16.98
N LEU A 217 6.63 -15.10 -17.56
CA LEU A 217 5.26 -15.00 -17.05
C LEU A 217 4.42 -16.27 -17.32
N ALA A 218 4.91 -17.16 -18.21
CA ALA A 218 4.28 -18.46 -18.44
C ALA A 218 4.69 -19.51 -17.38
N ASP A 219 5.82 -19.30 -16.70
CA ASP A 219 6.40 -20.20 -15.70
C ASP A 219 6.27 -19.63 -14.25
N LEU A 220 5.16 -18.95 -13.98
CA LEU A 220 4.86 -18.52 -12.61
C LEU A 220 4.46 -19.74 -11.76
N PRO A 221 5.11 -19.95 -10.58
CA PRO A 221 4.76 -21.05 -9.68
C PRO A 221 3.33 -20.89 -9.15
N PHE A 222 2.73 -22.04 -8.77
CA PHE A 222 1.39 -22.12 -8.20
C PHE A 222 1.44 -22.39 -6.70
#